data_4eaaca20ca2ab26823cb7daef682ab57
#
_entry.id   4eaaca20ca2ab26823cb7daef682ab57
#
_cell.length_a   1.000
_cell.length_b   1.000
_cell.length_c   1.000
_cell.angle_alpha   90.00
_cell.angle_beta   90.00
_cell.angle_gamma   90.00
#
_symmetry.space_group_name_H-M   'P 1'
#
loop_
_entity.id
_entity.type
_entity.pdbx_description
1 polymer ?
#
loop_
_entity_poly.entity_id
_entity_poly.type
_entity_poly.pdbx_seq_one_letter_code
_entity_poly.pdbx_strand_id
1 'polypeptide(L)'
;MAVLSVTTVFSVGACQASAESPKKTVDFSYPDGAFDHEEMNASVVYSDDFFSKKATKRNDSLALLSVGAADAVYNKDDIRDFLKTCGFTNKRDSVTDENSDDLSFNFGKKKIGKKTVVAVILQGTASNDEWKSNLRLGDSLLNLPTVHAGFNATEKAVHKKLNTFLKTNKLKKGSVAFWVTGHSRGAAVANIMAKRLSDTYGKSNVYAYTFASPKVVKVSTKTTKKYSNIFNYVNPDDVVTRIPTKDTKSLEDELDRAGILNEEKLKSGLNKIGLSISVNFELGTYRRFGTDIEMSSEDHSTMAETFSDITGVDFDETSVAHNHCQSCYLSWLMG
;
A
#
# COMPACT_ATOMS: atom_id res chain seq x y z
N MET A 1 69.21 4.93 -36.42
CA MET A 1 68.25 5.42 -35.38
C MET A 1 66.87 5.11 -35.86
N ALA A 2 66.20 4.16 -35.26
CA ALA A 2 64.83 3.78 -35.59
C ALA A 2 63.89 4.48 -34.59
N VAL A 3 62.96 5.29 -35.10
CA VAL A 3 61.96 5.96 -34.29
C VAL A 3 60.75 5.04 -34.18
N LEU A 4 60.48 4.56 -32.98
CA LEU A 4 59.30 3.77 -32.66
C LEU A 4 58.16 4.77 -32.37
N SER A 5 57.13 4.84 -33.23
CA SER A 5 55.89 5.58 -32.93
C SER A 5 54.93 4.65 -32.20
N VAL A 6 54.63 4.99 -30.95
CA VAL A 6 53.59 4.31 -30.15
C VAL A 6 52.24 5.01 -30.43
N THR A 7 51.35 4.31 -31.11
CA THR A 7 49.98 4.77 -31.32
C THR A 7 49.12 4.30 -30.17
N THR A 8 48.73 5.20 -29.26
CA THR A 8 47.81 4.92 -28.17
C THR A 8 46.37 4.97 -28.71
N VAL A 9 45.70 3.83 -28.81
CA VAL A 9 44.30 3.75 -29.17
C VAL A 9 43.45 3.97 -27.88
N PHE A 10 42.87 5.17 -27.79
CA PHE A 10 41.85 5.43 -26.78
C PHE A 10 40.55 4.79 -27.24
N SER A 11 40.15 3.69 -26.61
CA SER A 11 38.79 3.16 -26.71
C SER A 11 37.82 4.05 -25.90
N VAL A 12 37.13 4.95 -26.59
CA VAL A 12 35.98 5.66 -26.02
C VAL A 12 34.89 4.65 -25.85
N GLY A 13 34.73 4.15 -24.63
CA GLY A 13 33.57 3.35 -24.24
C GLY A 13 32.31 4.22 -24.35
N ALA A 14 31.55 4.06 -25.42
CA ALA A 14 30.24 4.65 -25.55
C ALA A 14 29.36 4.15 -24.44
N CYS A 15 29.13 5.00 -23.45
CA CYS A 15 28.06 4.79 -22.46
C CYS A 15 26.73 4.88 -23.23
N GLN A 16 26.19 3.74 -23.68
CA GLN A 16 24.86 3.69 -24.24
C GLN A 16 23.89 4.09 -23.12
N ALA A 17 23.37 5.30 -23.21
CA ALA A 17 22.20 5.69 -22.43
C ALA A 17 21.10 4.70 -22.81
N SER A 18 20.64 3.91 -21.85
CA SER A 18 19.49 3.04 -22.06
C SER A 18 18.29 3.92 -22.40
N ALA A 19 17.68 3.68 -23.55
CA ALA A 19 16.45 4.38 -23.93
C ALA A 19 15.41 4.19 -22.81
N GLU A 20 14.74 5.29 -22.44
CA GLU A 20 13.65 5.24 -21.45
C GLU A 20 12.55 4.30 -21.94
N SER A 21 12.00 3.53 -21.00
CA SER A 21 10.87 2.65 -21.32
C SER A 21 9.62 3.48 -21.63
N PRO A 22 8.80 3.07 -22.62
CA PRO A 22 7.61 3.82 -22.98
C PRO A 22 6.68 3.97 -21.78
N LYS A 23 6.14 5.16 -21.59
CA LYS A 23 5.09 5.44 -20.62
C LYS A 23 3.74 5.01 -21.17
N LYS A 24 2.87 4.49 -20.31
CA LYS A 24 1.50 4.10 -20.65
C LYS A 24 0.54 4.74 -19.65
N THR A 25 -0.55 5.28 -20.14
CA THR A 25 -1.70 5.63 -19.29
C THR A 25 -2.44 4.37 -18.92
N VAL A 26 -2.83 4.26 -17.66
CA VAL A 26 -3.58 3.16 -17.09
C VAL A 26 -4.84 3.76 -16.49
N ASP A 27 -5.95 3.61 -17.21
CA ASP A 27 -7.27 4.02 -16.74
C ASP A 27 -7.84 2.90 -15.87
N PHE A 28 -8.53 3.26 -14.80
CA PHE A 28 -9.18 2.30 -13.89
C PHE A 28 -10.35 2.93 -13.17
N SER A 29 -11.27 2.09 -12.70
CA SER A 29 -12.33 2.46 -11.78
C SER A 29 -12.07 1.86 -10.41
N TYR A 30 -12.69 2.44 -9.39
CA TYR A 30 -12.64 1.92 -8.02
C TYR A 30 -13.89 2.37 -7.25
N PRO A 31 -14.44 1.51 -6.36
CA PRO A 31 -15.50 1.90 -5.45
C PRO A 31 -14.90 2.71 -4.30
N ASP A 32 -15.41 3.89 -4.01
CA ASP A 32 -14.94 4.72 -2.92
C ASP A 32 -15.77 4.56 -1.66
N GLY A 33 -15.12 4.26 -0.55
CA GLY A 33 -15.78 4.00 0.74
C GLY A 33 -16.44 5.22 1.38
N ALA A 34 -16.06 6.44 1.00
CA ALA A 34 -16.70 7.66 1.50
C ALA A 34 -18.04 7.96 0.81
N PHE A 35 -18.26 7.41 -0.36
CA PHE A 35 -19.42 7.68 -1.23
C PHE A 35 -20.29 6.42 -1.44
N ASP A 36 -20.54 5.66 -0.39
CA ASP A 36 -21.37 4.44 -0.44
C ASP A 36 -20.95 3.46 -1.56
N HIS A 37 -19.65 3.44 -1.89
CA HIS A 37 -19.04 2.64 -2.96
C HIS A 37 -19.48 3.04 -4.38
N GLU A 38 -19.87 4.31 -4.58
CA GLU A 38 -19.96 4.85 -5.94
C GLU A 38 -18.64 4.63 -6.69
N GLU A 39 -18.77 4.37 -7.98
CA GLU A 39 -17.64 4.07 -8.84
C GLU A 39 -16.96 5.37 -9.29
N MET A 40 -15.72 5.57 -8.84
CA MET A 40 -14.86 6.67 -9.25
C MET A 40 -13.95 6.21 -10.39
N ASN A 41 -13.54 7.17 -11.23
CA ASN A 41 -12.64 6.89 -12.35
C ASN A 41 -11.37 7.72 -12.22
N ALA A 42 -10.24 7.11 -12.53
CA ALA A 42 -8.94 7.79 -12.51
C ALA A 42 -7.97 7.19 -13.53
N SER A 43 -6.86 7.90 -13.73
CA SER A 43 -5.77 7.45 -14.60
C SER A 43 -4.43 7.66 -13.93
N VAL A 44 -3.52 6.72 -14.10
CA VAL A 44 -2.13 6.84 -13.64
C VAL A 44 -1.17 6.47 -14.77
N VAL A 45 0.10 6.80 -14.60
CA VAL A 45 1.14 6.48 -15.60
C VAL A 45 1.95 5.28 -15.13
N TYR A 46 2.20 4.35 -16.04
CA TYR A 46 3.09 3.21 -15.87
C TYR A 46 4.34 3.34 -16.72
N SER A 47 5.50 2.93 -16.18
CA SER A 47 6.73 2.66 -16.93
C SER A 47 7.54 1.55 -16.25
N ASP A 48 8.21 0.70 -17.04
CA ASP A 48 9.15 -0.31 -16.53
C ASP A 48 10.31 0.32 -15.75
N ASP A 49 10.69 1.56 -16.07
CA ASP A 49 11.76 2.30 -15.43
C ASP A 49 11.50 2.59 -13.95
N PHE A 50 10.25 2.53 -13.51
CA PHE A 50 9.92 2.66 -12.08
C PHE A 50 10.58 1.57 -11.24
N PHE A 51 10.77 0.38 -11.81
CA PHE A 51 11.42 -0.77 -11.17
C PHE A 51 12.93 -0.86 -11.45
N SER A 52 13.49 0.05 -12.21
CA SER A 52 14.95 0.17 -12.41
C SER A 52 15.63 0.98 -11.31
N LYS A 53 14.88 1.85 -10.64
CA LYS A 53 15.36 2.66 -9.51
C LYS A 53 15.58 1.80 -8.26
N LYS A 54 16.40 2.29 -7.33
CA LYS A 54 16.65 1.58 -6.07
C LYS A 54 15.37 1.52 -5.23
N ALA A 55 14.92 0.33 -4.86
CA ALA A 55 13.74 0.13 -4.02
C ALA A 55 13.81 0.83 -2.65
N THR A 56 15.02 1.15 -2.16
CA THR A 56 15.25 1.87 -0.90
C THR A 56 15.21 3.40 -1.04
N LYS A 57 14.88 3.91 -2.23
CA LYS A 57 14.62 5.33 -2.47
C LYS A 57 13.17 5.48 -2.89
N ARG A 58 12.47 6.42 -2.25
CA ARG A 58 11.11 6.80 -2.63
C ARG A 58 11.07 7.18 -4.11
N ASN A 59 10.06 6.71 -4.81
CA ASN A 59 9.78 7.03 -6.20
C ASN A 59 8.31 7.43 -6.31
N ASP A 60 8.04 8.72 -6.44
CA ASP A 60 6.69 9.27 -6.40
C ASP A 60 5.83 8.76 -7.56
N SER A 61 6.42 8.56 -8.74
CA SER A 61 5.69 7.93 -9.87
C SER A 61 5.29 6.48 -9.57
N LEU A 62 6.13 5.71 -8.86
CA LEU A 62 5.77 4.36 -8.44
C LEU A 62 4.77 4.38 -7.26
N ALA A 63 4.83 5.40 -6.40
CA ALA A 63 3.84 5.59 -5.35
C ALA A 63 2.46 5.85 -5.95
N LEU A 64 2.37 6.77 -6.92
CA LEU A 64 1.12 7.07 -7.63
C LEU A 64 0.58 5.84 -8.38
N LEU A 65 1.42 5.09 -9.08
CA LEU A 65 1.01 3.82 -9.68
C LEU A 65 0.52 2.81 -8.62
N SER A 66 1.14 2.82 -7.44
CA SER A 66 0.83 1.87 -6.36
C SER A 66 -0.49 2.19 -5.67
N VAL A 67 -0.85 3.48 -5.49
CA VAL A 67 -2.18 3.82 -4.98
C VAL A 67 -3.24 3.44 -5.98
N GLY A 68 -3.08 3.78 -7.27
CA GLY A 68 -4.04 3.36 -8.30
C GLY A 68 -4.25 1.84 -8.35
N ALA A 69 -3.20 1.03 -8.19
CA ALA A 69 -3.35 -0.42 -8.10
C ALA A 69 -4.04 -0.86 -6.80
N ALA A 70 -3.80 -0.15 -5.67
CA ALA A 70 -4.42 -0.43 -4.39
C ALA A 70 -5.91 -0.06 -4.37
N ASP A 71 -6.34 0.85 -5.25
CA ASP A 71 -7.73 1.24 -5.43
C ASP A 71 -8.43 0.32 -6.46
N ALA A 72 -7.80 0.09 -7.62
CA ALA A 72 -8.35 -0.81 -8.64
C ALA A 72 -8.58 -2.24 -8.13
N VAL A 73 -7.86 -2.70 -7.08
CA VAL A 73 -8.00 -4.08 -6.56
C VAL A 73 -9.35 -4.34 -5.90
N TYR A 74 -10.11 -3.30 -5.55
CA TYR A 74 -11.44 -3.46 -4.98
C TYR A 74 -12.43 -4.03 -6.01
N ASN A 75 -12.19 -3.82 -7.31
CA ASN A 75 -12.94 -4.45 -8.39
C ASN A 75 -12.07 -5.49 -9.11
N LYS A 76 -12.62 -6.67 -9.34
CA LYS A 76 -11.91 -7.81 -9.95
C LYS A 76 -11.48 -7.51 -11.39
N ASP A 77 -12.33 -6.86 -12.15
CA ASP A 77 -12.08 -6.61 -13.56
C ASP A 77 -11.13 -5.43 -13.74
N ASP A 78 -11.26 -4.39 -12.93
CA ASP A 78 -10.38 -3.22 -12.97
C ASP A 78 -8.94 -3.57 -12.65
N ILE A 79 -8.67 -4.29 -11.56
CA ILE A 79 -7.28 -4.68 -11.26
C ILE A 79 -6.70 -5.64 -12.29
N ARG A 80 -7.53 -6.50 -12.88
CA ARG A 80 -7.08 -7.38 -13.97
C ARG A 80 -6.61 -6.57 -15.17
N ASP A 81 -7.41 -5.59 -15.60
CA ASP A 81 -7.15 -4.79 -16.79
C ASP A 81 -6.07 -3.74 -16.50
N PHE A 82 -6.01 -3.18 -15.30
CA PHE A 82 -4.91 -2.36 -14.79
C PHE A 82 -3.56 -3.06 -14.96
N LEU A 83 -3.43 -4.25 -14.38
CA LEU A 83 -2.20 -5.04 -14.46
C LEU A 83 -1.88 -5.49 -15.89
N LYS A 84 -2.89 -5.80 -16.70
CA LYS A 84 -2.74 -6.15 -18.11
C LYS A 84 -2.22 -4.97 -18.93
N THR A 85 -2.73 -3.76 -18.71
CA THR A 85 -2.25 -2.53 -19.35
C THR A 85 -0.79 -2.25 -18.99
N CYS A 86 -0.40 -2.49 -17.72
CA CYS A 86 1.00 -2.46 -17.28
C CYS A 86 1.84 -3.61 -17.91
N GLY A 87 1.25 -4.58 -18.58
CA GLY A 87 1.91 -5.72 -19.22
C GLY A 87 2.22 -6.88 -18.27
N PHE A 88 1.54 -6.95 -17.12
CA PHE A 88 1.64 -8.09 -16.21
C PHE A 88 0.62 -9.17 -16.61
N THR A 89 1.07 -10.43 -16.64
CA THR A 89 0.13 -11.55 -16.54
C THR A 89 -0.26 -11.70 -15.08
N ASN A 90 -1.56 -11.76 -14.78
CA ASN A 90 -2.03 -11.71 -13.41
C ASN A 90 -3.07 -12.78 -13.08
N LYS A 91 -3.27 -13.03 -11.80
CA LYS A 91 -4.24 -13.95 -11.23
C LYS A 91 -4.80 -13.37 -9.93
N ARG A 92 -6.13 -13.30 -9.81
CA ARG A 92 -6.82 -13.02 -8.56
C ARG A 92 -6.97 -14.30 -7.74
N ASP A 93 -6.86 -14.17 -6.43
CA ASP A 93 -7.13 -15.23 -5.45
C ASP A 93 -7.63 -14.55 -4.16
N SER A 94 -8.08 -15.33 -3.19
CA SER A 94 -8.48 -14.85 -1.87
C SER A 94 -8.02 -15.80 -0.77
N VAL A 95 -8.04 -15.31 0.45
CA VAL A 95 -7.89 -16.10 1.68
C VAL A 95 -8.95 -15.64 2.68
N THR A 96 -9.56 -16.59 3.36
CA THR A 96 -10.47 -16.32 4.48
C THR A 96 -9.62 -16.24 5.74
N ASP A 97 -9.83 -15.22 6.55
CA ASP A 97 -9.14 -15.09 7.83
C ASP A 97 -9.88 -15.83 8.97
N GLU A 98 -9.35 -15.70 10.19
CA GLU A 98 -9.91 -16.38 11.38
C GLU A 98 -11.34 -15.90 11.74
N ASN A 99 -11.74 -14.72 11.27
CA ASN A 99 -13.04 -14.11 11.49
C ASN A 99 -14.05 -14.41 10.36
N SER A 100 -13.71 -15.35 9.46
CA SER A 100 -14.46 -15.67 8.24
C SER A 100 -14.51 -14.55 7.21
N ASP A 101 -13.56 -13.61 7.28
CA ASP A 101 -13.46 -12.48 6.37
C ASP A 101 -12.51 -12.76 5.22
N ASP A 102 -13.00 -12.59 4.01
CA ASP A 102 -12.18 -12.77 2.81
C ASP A 102 -11.27 -11.55 2.57
N LEU A 103 -10.00 -11.82 2.33
CA LEU A 103 -9.09 -10.84 1.76
C LEU A 103 -8.76 -11.27 0.34
N SER A 104 -9.21 -10.49 -0.62
CA SER A 104 -8.87 -10.68 -2.03
C SER A 104 -7.54 -10.02 -2.38
N PHE A 105 -6.83 -10.58 -3.36
CA PHE A 105 -5.57 -10.05 -3.84
C PHE A 105 -5.29 -10.47 -5.28
N ASN A 106 -4.41 -9.70 -5.94
CA ASN A 106 -3.90 -10.09 -7.25
C ASN A 106 -2.40 -10.31 -7.21
N PHE A 107 -1.95 -11.42 -7.76
CA PHE A 107 -0.56 -11.63 -8.12
C PHE A 107 -0.37 -11.38 -9.61
N GLY A 108 0.60 -10.54 -9.94
CA GLY A 108 1.01 -10.31 -11.33
C GLY A 108 2.47 -10.66 -11.53
N LYS A 109 2.89 -10.98 -12.75
CA LYS A 109 4.31 -11.12 -13.10
C LYS A 109 4.61 -10.48 -14.44
N LYS A 110 5.75 -9.79 -14.51
CA LYS A 110 6.28 -9.22 -15.74
C LYS A 110 7.80 -9.29 -15.73
N LYS A 111 8.41 -9.65 -16.88
CA LYS A 111 9.85 -9.59 -17.03
C LYS A 111 10.27 -8.15 -17.29
N ILE A 112 11.11 -7.60 -16.43
CA ILE A 112 11.67 -6.24 -16.54
C ILE A 112 13.19 -6.35 -16.40
N GLY A 113 13.91 -6.06 -17.45
CA GLY A 113 15.36 -6.23 -17.48
C GLY A 113 15.78 -7.67 -17.12
N LYS A 114 16.64 -7.81 -16.14
CA LYS A 114 17.18 -9.12 -15.70
C LYS A 114 16.27 -9.84 -14.70
N LYS A 115 15.25 -9.18 -14.13
CA LYS A 115 14.37 -9.74 -13.10
C LYS A 115 12.94 -9.90 -13.60
N THR A 116 12.20 -10.79 -12.95
CA THR A 116 10.75 -10.83 -13.02
C THR A 116 10.20 -10.05 -11.84
N VAL A 117 9.49 -8.96 -12.09
CA VAL A 117 8.74 -8.24 -11.07
C VAL A 117 7.45 -9.02 -10.81
N VAL A 118 7.20 -9.32 -9.54
CA VAL A 118 5.98 -9.95 -9.05
C VAL A 118 5.18 -8.89 -8.31
N ALA A 119 4.05 -8.50 -8.87
CA ALA A 119 3.09 -7.63 -8.21
C ALA A 119 2.31 -8.43 -7.17
N VAL A 120 2.14 -7.85 -5.98
CA VAL A 120 1.35 -8.38 -4.86
C VAL A 120 0.44 -7.23 -4.41
N ILE A 121 -0.77 -7.21 -4.94
CA ILE A 121 -1.74 -6.15 -4.71
C ILE A 121 -2.83 -6.68 -3.80
N LEU A 122 -3.00 -6.05 -2.64
CA LEU A 122 -3.85 -6.55 -1.56
C LEU A 122 -5.04 -5.60 -1.36
N GLN A 123 -6.23 -6.16 -1.48
CA GLN A 123 -7.48 -5.42 -1.27
C GLN A 123 -7.68 -5.14 0.22
N GLY A 124 -8.22 -3.97 0.54
CA GLY A 124 -8.77 -3.67 1.85
C GLY A 124 -10.10 -4.37 2.06
N THR A 125 -10.95 -3.83 2.91
CA THR A 125 -12.29 -4.34 3.15
C THR A 125 -13.25 -3.82 2.07
N ALA A 126 -14.06 -4.68 1.47
CA ALA A 126 -14.72 -4.41 0.17
C ALA A 126 -16.21 -4.14 0.21
N SER A 127 -16.94 -4.37 1.31
CA SER A 127 -18.38 -4.16 1.33
C SER A 127 -18.86 -3.45 2.59
N ASN A 128 -19.99 -2.74 2.49
CA ASN A 128 -20.64 -2.10 3.64
C ASN A 128 -21.01 -3.11 4.73
N ASP A 129 -21.37 -4.35 4.37
CA ASP A 129 -21.69 -5.39 5.32
C ASP A 129 -20.43 -6.12 5.83
N GLU A 130 -19.44 -6.33 4.98
CA GLU A 130 -18.11 -6.78 5.37
C GLU A 130 -17.37 -5.68 6.12
N TRP A 131 -17.52 -4.40 5.74
CA TRP A 131 -16.99 -3.26 6.47
C TRP A 131 -17.52 -3.20 7.90
N LYS A 132 -18.80 -3.45 8.12
CA LYS A 132 -19.42 -3.48 9.45
C LYS A 132 -18.99 -4.67 10.30
N SER A 133 -18.66 -5.82 9.68
CA SER A 133 -18.24 -7.03 10.39
C SER A 133 -16.72 -7.09 10.64
N ASN A 134 -15.89 -6.54 9.78
CA ASN A 134 -14.49 -6.95 9.60
C ASN A 134 -13.43 -6.03 10.19
N LEU A 135 -13.75 -4.80 10.50
CA LEU A 135 -12.95 -4.00 11.39
C LEU A 135 -13.53 -4.03 12.81
N ARG A 136 -13.91 -5.20 13.27
CA ARG A 136 -13.93 -5.49 14.70
C ARG A 136 -12.49 -5.37 15.21
N LEU A 137 -12.06 -4.12 15.37
CA LEU A 137 -10.78 -3.76 15.98
C LEU A 137 -10.66 -4.34 17.41
N GLY A 138 -11.80 -4.79 18.00
CA GLY A 138 -11.87 -5.28 19.34
C GLY A 138 -11.35 -6.71 19.57
N ASP A 139 -11.72 -7.65 18.75
CA ASP A 139 -11.47 -9.06 19.07
C ASP A 139 -10.18 -9.61 18.44
N SER A 140 -9.77 -9.11 17.29
CA SER A 140 -8.54 -9.53 16.60
C SER A 140 -7.28 -8.75 17.00
N LEU A 141 -7.44 -7.56 17.60
CA LEU A 141 -6.33 -6.73 18.04
C LEU A 141 -5.74 -7.15 19.39
N LEU A 142 -6.47 -7.98 20.17
CA LEU A 142 -6.26 -8.11 21.61
C LEU A 142 -5.24 -9.17 22.06
N ASN A 143 -4.78 -10.09 21.21
CA ASN A 143 -4.01 -11.24 21.67
C ASN A 143 -2.63 -11.40 20.99
N LEU A 144 -1.75 -10.35 21.00
CA LEU A 144 -0.47 -10.50 20.31
C LEU A 144 0.77 -10.01 21.04
N PRO A 145 1.81 -10.84 21.03
CA PRO A 145 3.08 -10.44 21.63
C PRO A 145 3.95 -9.50 20.78
N THR A 146 3.85 -9.47 19.44
CA THR A 146 4.78 -8.68 18.62
C THR A 146 4.27 -8.14 17.29
N VAL A 147 3.37 -8.83 16.62
CA VAL A 147 2.71 -8.40 15.37
C VAL A 147 1.23 -8.65 15.55
N HIS A 148 0.39 -7.77 15.03
CA HIS A 148 -1.06 -7.92 15.08
C HIS A 148 -1.50 -9.30 14.54
N ALA A 149 -2.19 -10.16 15.36
CA ALA A 149 -2.43 -11.58 15.04
C ALA A 149 -3.23 -11.73 13.75
N GLY A 150 -4.35 -11.02 13.63
CA GLY A 150 -5.21 -11.14 12.47
C GLY A 150 -4.46 -10.79 11.18
N PHE A 151 -3.80 -9.63 11.13
CA PHE A 151 -3.02 -9.25 9.93
C PHE A 151 -1.87 -10.22 9.65
N ASN A 152 -1.22 -10.75 10.69
CA ASN A 152 -0.14 -11.72 10.52
C ASN A 152 -0.65 -13.09 10.07
N ALA A 153 -1.80 -13.54 10.56
CA ALA A 153 -2.43 -14.79 10.12
C ALA A 153 -2.84 -14.68 8.65
N THR A 154 -3.50 -13.59 8.27
CA THR A 154 -3.89 -13.29 6.89
C THR A 154 -2.65 -13.20 5.99
N GLU A 155 -1.59 -12.49 6.42
CA GLU A 155 -0.33 -12.41 5.67
C GLU A 155 0.28 -13.80 5.44
N LYS A 156 0.33 -14.66 6.45
CA LYS A 156 0.84 -16.04 6.30
C LYS A 156 0.06 -16.84 5.28
N ALA A 157 -1.27 -16.69 5.25
CA ALA A 157 -2.12 -17.37 4.28
C ALA A 157 -1.87 -16.85 2.85
N VAL A 158 -1.81 -15.53 2.65
CA VAL A 158 -1.44 -14.92 1.37
C VAL A 158 -0.02 -15.33 0.94
N HIS A 159 0.93 -15.32 1.86
CA HIS A 159 2.31 -15.72 1.59
C HIS A 159 2.42 -17.19 1.13
N LYS A 160 1.61 -18.09 1.71
CA LYS A 160 1.51 -19.49 1.24
C LYS A 160 1.04 -19.56 -0.22
N LYS A 161 0.02 -18.76 -0.58
CA LYS A 161 -0.47 -18.64 -1.97
C LYS A 161 0.61 -18.04 -2.89
N LEU A 162 1.34 -17.00 -2.43
CA LEU A 162 2.45 -16.40 -3.18
C LEU A 162 3.56 -17.43 -3.45
N ASN A 163 3.94 -18.24 -2.47
CA ASN A 163 4.94 -19.29 -2.65
C ASN A 163 4.49 -20.32 -3.70
N THR A 164 3.19 -20.69 -3.71
CA THR A 164 2.62 -21.54 -4.76
C THR A 164 2.71 -20.86 -6.13
N PHE A 165 2.35 -19.58 -6.23
CA PHE A 165 2.47 -18.79 -7.46
C PHE A 165 3.90 -18.74 -7.98
N LEU A 166 4.89 -18.48 -7.11
CA LEU A 166 6.31 -18.46 -7.47
C LEU A 166 6.77 -19.83 -8.00
N LYS A 167 6.41 -20.91 -7.31
CA LYS A 167 6.75 -22.29 -7.69
C LYS A 167 6.12 -22.67 -9.05
N THR A 168 4.83 -22.43 -9.22
CA THR A 168 4.10 -22.75 -10.48
C THR A 168 4.70 -22.01 -11.67
N ASN A 169 5.15 -20.76 -11.46
CA ASN A 169 5.77 -19.95 -12.49
C ASN A 169 7.29 -20.16 -12.60
N LYS A 170 7.86 -21.12 -11.88
CA LYS A 170 9.30 -21.45 -11.88
C LYS A 170 10.22 -20.26 -11.58
N LEU A 171 9.75 -19.33 -10.72
CA LEU A 171 10.46 -18.11 -10.36
C LEU A 171 11.47 -18.39 -9.24
N LYS A 172 12.76 -18.15 -9.51
CA LYS A 172 13.86 -18.42 -8.57
C LYS A 172 14.20 -17.17 -7.77
N LYS A 173 14.63 -17.35 -6.51
CA LYS A 173 14.96 -16.27 -5.56
C LYS A 173 15.86 -15.17 -6.14
N GLY A 174 16.90 -15.51 -6.89
CA GLY A 174 17.84 -14.53 -7.47
C GLY A 174 17.30 -13.75 -8.67
N SER A 175 16.19 -14.19 -9.27
CA SER A 175 15.63 -13.64 -10.51
C SER A 175 14.34 -12.84 -10.32
N VAL A 176 13.89 -12.63 -9.07
CA VAL A 176 12.64 -11.94 -8.78
C VAL A 176 12.86 -10.61 -8.04
N ALA A 177 11.97 -9.68 -8.27
CA ALA A 177 11.71 -8.53 -7.43
C ALA A 177 10.20 -8.48 -7.16
N PHE A 178 9.79 -7.73 -6.14
CA PHE A 178 8.39 -7.65 -5.74
C PHE A 178 7.92 -6.20 -5.76
N TRP A 179 6.71 -6.00 -6.21
CA TRP A 179 5.94 -4.77 -6.06
C TRP A 179 4.76 -5.07 -5.15
N VAL A 180 4.73 -4.47 -3.95
CA VAL A 180 3.77 -4.77 -2.89
C VAL A 180 3.00 -3.52 -2.55
N THR A 181 1.68 -3.57 -2.62
CA THR A 181 0.82 -2.43 -2.27
C THR A 181 -0.54 -2.89 -1.74
N GLY A 182 -1.24 -1.96 -1.12
CA GLY A 182 -2.60 -2.11 -0.62
C GLY A 182 -3.04 -0.86 0.14
N HIS A 183 -4.34 -0.77 0.37
CA HIS A 183 -5.01 0.28 1.12
C HIS A 183 -5.64 -0.30 2.38
N SER A 184 -5.71 0.46 3.49
CA SER A 184 -6.41 0.10 4.72
C SER A 184 -5.94 -1.26 5.30
N ARG A 185 -6.83 -2.21 5.54
CA ARG A 185 -6.52 -3.60 5.95
C ARG A 185 -5.54 -4.27 4.99
N GLY A 186 -5.72 -4.07 3.68
CA GLY A 186 -4.78 -4.58 2.66
C GLY A 186 -3.39 -3.99 2.82
N ALA A 187 -3.27 -2.72 3.21
CA ALA A 187 -2.00 -2.06 3.50
C ALA A 187 -1.31 -2.66 4.74
N ALA A 188 -2.06 -3.01 5.78
CA ALA A 188 -1.50 -3.68 6.96
C ALA A 188 -0.86 -5.03 6.60
N VAL A 189 -1.59 -5.84 5.81
CA VAL A 189 -1.08 -7.13 5.31
C VAL A 189 0.09 -6.93 4.35
N ALA A 190 0.02 -5.91 3.47
CA ALA A 190 1.11 -5.54 2.55
C ALA A 190 2.39 -5.14 3.29
N ASN A 191 2.26 -4.38 4.38
CA ASN A 191 3.39 -3.94 5.21
C ASN A 191 4.13 -5.15 5.82
N ILE A 192 3.41 -6.11 6.40
CA ILE A 192 3.98 -7.34 6.96
C ILE A 192 4.58 -8.22 5.86
N MET A 193 3.88 -8.35 4.72
CA MET A 193 4.37 -9.09 3.55
C MET A 193 5.68 -8.49 3.01
N ALA A 194 5.74 -7.18 2.85
CA ALA A 194 6.93 -6.47 2.38
C ALA A 194 8.13 -6.67 3.34
N LYS A 195 7.88 -6.65 4.65
CA LYS A 195 8.89 -7.00 5.66
C LYS A 195 9.41 -8.43 5.47
N ARG A 196 8.53 -9.42 5.35
CA ARG A 196 8.90 -10.84 5.15
C ARG A 196 9.67 -11.05 3.85
N LEU A 197 9.22 -10.45 2.77
CA LEU A 197 9.90 -10.51 1.47
C LEU A 197 11.27 -9.83 1.53
N SER A 198 11.39 -8.70 2.23
CA SER A 198 12.68 -8.02 2.42
C SER A 198 13.68 -8.86 3.21
N ASP A 199 13.23 -9.59 4.23
CA ASP A 199 14.08 -10.52 4.97
C ASP A 199 14.52 -11.72 4.11
N THR A 200 13.65 -12.19 3.22
CA THR A 200 13.89 -13.38 2.40
C THR A 200 14.69 -13.08 1.14
N TYR A 201 14.33 -11.99 0.42
CA TYR A 201 14.85 -11.68 -0.91
C TYR A 201 15.80 -10.47 -0.93
N GLY A 202 15.94 -9.78 0.21
CA GLY A 202 16.69 -8.54 0.34
C GLY A 202 15.87 -7.31 -0.04
N LYS A 203 16.02 -6.24 0.76
CA LYS A 203 15.23 -4.99 0.62
C LYS A 203 15.38 -4.29 -0.74
N SER A 204 16.48 -4.49 -1.45
CA SER A 204 16.69 -3.94 -2.79
C SER A 204 15.84 -4.61 -3.89
N ASN A 205 15.15 -5.70 -3.55
CA ASN A 205 14.28 -6.45 -4.45
C ASN A 205 12.79 -6.31 -4.09
N VAL A 206 12.44 -5.42 -3.17
CA VAL A 206 11.05 -5.24 -2.71
C VAL A 206 10.72 -3.76 -2.75
N TYR A 207 9.85 -3.38 -3.66
CA TYR A 207 9.24 -2.06 -3.80
C TYR A 207 7.91 -2.09 -3.08
N ALA A 208 7.78 -1.39 -1.96
CA ALA A 208 6.58 -1.46 -1.14
C ALA A 208 6.04 -0.07 -0.81
N TYR A 209 4.78 0.13 -1.14
CA TYR A 209 4.02 1.36 -0.90
C TYR A 209 2.67 0.99 -0.29
N THR A 210 2.36 1.55 0.87
CA THR A 210 1.10 1.25 1.58
C THR A 210 0.37 2.54 1.90
N PHE A 211 -0.96 2.51 1.85
CA PHE A 211 -1.82 3.68 2.00
C PHE A 211 -2.86 3.42 3.10
N ALA A 212 -3.11 4.41 3.95
CA ALA A 212 -4.06 4.30 5.05
C ALA A 212 -3.82 3.10 6.00
N SER A 213 -2.59 2.62 6.11
CA SER A 213 -2.32 1.42 6.90
C SER A 213 -2.48 1.68 8.40
N PRO A 214 -3.19 0.86 9.17
CA PRO A 214 -3.06 0.86 10.61
C PRO A 214 -1.65 0.44 11.04
N LYS A 215 -1.30 0.65 12.31
CA LYS A 215 -0.02 0.18 12.87
C LYS A 215 -0.06 -1.32 13.08
N VAL A 216 1.00 -2.04 12.74
CA VAL A 216 0.97 -3.52 12.63
C VAL A 216 1.91 -4.24 13.58
N VAL A 217 2.87 -3.55 14.21
CA VAL A 217 3.88 -4.20 15.04
C VAL A 217 4.11 -3.47 16.35
N LYS A 218 4.12 -4.22 17.46
CA LYS A 218 4.49 -3.72 18.78
C LYS A 218 6.01 -3.58 18.85
N VAL A 219 6.54 -2.40 19.13
CA VAL A 219 7.95 -2.11 18.90
C VAL A 219 8.74 -1.97 20.18
N SER A 220 9.89 -2.66 20.16
CA SER A 220 11.13 -2.16 20.73
C SER A 220 12.03 -1.57 19.61
N THR A 221 11.83 -0.37 19.23
CA THR A 221 12.71 0.73 18.76
C THR A 221 13.59 0.70 17.51
N LYS A 222 13.88 -0.32 16.73
CA LYS A 222 14.90 -0.22 15.65
C LYS A 222 14.48 -0.70 14.25
N THR A 223 13.20 -0.73 13.94
CA THR A 223 12.70 -1.38 12.72
C THR A 223 12.71 -0.53 11.44
N THR A 224 12.67 0.81 11.54
CA THR A 224 12.51 1.69 10.38
C THR A 224 13.71 1.66 9.43
N LYS A 225 14.94 1.79 9.94
CA LYS A 225 16.15 1.79 9.08
C LYS A 225 16.43 0.46 8.39
N LYS A 226 16.01 -0.67 8.96
CA LYS A 226 16.18 -1.99 8.36
C LYS A 226 15.33 -2.14 7.10
N TYR A 227 14.10 -1.62 7.12
CA TYR A 227 13.10 -1.75 6.05
C TYR A 227 12.91 -0.44 5.27
N SER A 228 13.99 0.26 4.94
CA SER A 228 14.01 1.53 4.22
C SER A 228 13.45 1.47 2.77
N ASN A 229 12.94 0.35 2.37
CA ASN A 229 12.27 0.09 1.09
C ASN A 229 10.74 -0.01 1.23
N ILE A 230 10.20 0.22 2.41
CA ILE A 230 8.77 0.24 2.68
C ILE A 230 8.39 1.68 2.99
N PHE A 231 7.50 2.25 2.20
CA PHE A 231 6.99 3.62 2.34
C PHE A 231 5.50 3.56 2.64
N ASN A 232 5.11 4.10 3.80
CA ASN A 232 3.73 4.11 4.26
C ASN A 232 3.20 5.54 4.14
N TYR A 233 2.24 5.76 3.28
CA TYR A 233 1.58 7.04 3.14
C TYR A 233 0.48 7.17 4.18
N VAL A 234 0.55 8.23 4.97
CA VAL A 234 -0.24 8.44 6.18
C VAL A 234 -0.85 9.83 6.15
N ASN A 235 -2.16 9.92 6.01
CA ASN A 235 -2.88 11.13 6.32
C ASN A 235 -2.92 11.30 7.86
N PRO A 236 -2.43 12.44 8.42
CA PRO A 236 -2.47 12.69 9.85
C PRO A 236 -3.87 12.68 10.47
N ASP A 237 -4.90 12.99 9.68
CA ASP A 237 -6.28 13.07 10.15
C ASP A 237 -7.07 11.76 9.92
N ASP A 238 -6.44 10.78 9.27
CA ASP A 238 -6.97 9.42 9.16
C ASP A 238 -6.77 8.65 10.48
N VAL A 239 -7.84 8.51 11.26
CA VAL A 239 -7.82 7.80 12.54
C VAL A 239 -7.34 6.36 12.43
N VAL A 240 -7.58 5.68 11.31
CA VAL A 240 -7.15 4.29 11.07
C VAL A 240 -5.64 4.17 11.13
N THR A 241 -4.93 5.17 10.63
CA THR A 241 -3.46 5.19 10.64
C THR A 241 -2.86 5.41 12.02
N ARG A 242 -3.65 5.91 12.97
CA ARG A 242 -3.23 6.22 14.35
C ARG A 242 -3.35 5.03 15.29
N ILE A 243 -4.22 4.08 15.01
CA ILE A 243 -4.49 2.92 15.86
C ILE A 243 -3.59 1.71 15.51
N PRO A 244 -3.30 0.83 16.49
CA PRO A 244 -3.60 1.01 17.91
C PRO A 244 -2.74 2.11 18.55
N THR A 245 -3.28 2.71 19.63
CA THR A 245 -2.63 3.78 20.39
C THR A 245 -1.87 3.25 21.60
N LYS A 246 -1.09 4.11 22.25
CA LYS A 246 -0.26 3.77 23.40
C LYS A 246 -1.11 3.47 24.64
N ASP A 247 -2.14 4.27 24.89
CA ASP A 247 -3.02 4.24 26.05
C ASP A 247 -4.39 4.86 25.69
N THR A 248 -5.36 4.77 26.60
CA THR A 248 -6.72 5.29 26.43
C THR A 248 -6.70 6.80 26.18
N LYS A 249 -5.88 7.56 26.92
CA LYS A 249 -5.77 9.02 26.75
C LYS A 249 -5.25 9.36 25.35
N SER A 250 -4.24 8.64 24.87
CA SER A 250 -3.74 8.84 23.50
C SER A 250 -4.79 8.51 22.45
N LEU A 251 -5.70 7.58 22.71
CA LEU A 251 -6.83 7.31 21.84
C LEU A 251 -7.84 8.46 21.86
N GLU A 252 -8.19 8.95 23.06
CA GLU A 252 -9.06 10.12 23.22
C GLU A 252 -8.47 11.34 22.51
N ASP A 253 -7.20 11.63 22.70
CA ASP A 253 -6.48 12.73 22.04
C ASP A 253 -6.50 12.59 20.48
N GLU A 254 -6.40 11.38 19.94
CA GLU A 254 -6.49 11.15 18.48
C GLU A 254 -7.94 11.29 17.96
N LEU A 255 -8.91 10.91 18.76
CA LEU A 255 -10.33 11.06 18.42
C LEU A 255 -10.78 12.53 18.45
N ASP A 256 -10.31 13.28 19.45
CA ASP A 256 -10.55 14.74 19.55
C ASP A 256 -9.92 15.48 18.39
N ARG A 257 -8.70 15.11 17.98
CA ARG A 257 -8.02 15.69 16.82
C ARG A 257 -8.79 15.43 15.52
N ALA A 258 -9.36 14.24 15.36
CA ALA A 258 -10.19 13.89 14.22
C ALA A 258 -11.60 14.53 14.27
N GLY A 259 -11.84 15.46 15.19
CA GLY A 259 -13.15 16.12 15.37
C GLY A 259 -14.26 15.20 15.86
N ILE A 260 -13.89 14.02 16.38
CA ILE A 260 -14.82 12.99 16.85
C ILE A 260 -15.13 13.26 18.32
N LEU A 261 -15.92 14.30 18.58
CA LEU A 261 -16.20 14.82 19.92
C LEU A 261 -17.19 13.95 20.73
N ASN A 262 -17.79 12.92 20.13
CA ASN A 262 -18.70 12.04 20.85
C ASN A 262 -18.73 10.62 20.26
N GLU A 263 -19.13 9.67 21.11
CA GLU A 263 -19.21 8.25 20.77
C GLU A 263 -20.14 7.95 19.57
N GLU A 264 -21.19 8.75 19.36
CA GLU A 264 -22.10 8.58 18.23
C GLU A 264 -21.48 9.00 16.90
N LYS A 265 -20.79 10.15 16.85
CA LYS A 265 -20.05 10.59 15.65
C LYS A 265 -18.92 9.63 15.32
N LEU A 266 -18.21 9.14 16.34
CA LEU A 266 -17.18 8.13 16.18
C LEU A 266 -17.78 6.83 15.60
N LYS A 267 -18.83 6.29 16.21
CA LYS A 267 -19.51 5.08 15.72
C LYS A 267 -20.04 5.28 14.31
N SER A 268 -20.65 6.44 14.03
CA SER A 268 -21.17 6.75 12.69
C SER A 268 -20.04 6.87 11.66
N GLY A 269 -19.00 7.62 11.96
CA GLY A 269 -17.84 7.78 11.06
C GLY A 269 -17.10 6.47 10.84
N LEU A 270 -16.82 5.72 11.91
CA LEU A 270 -16.19 4.42 11.84
C LEU A 270 -17.08 3.38 11.14
N ASN A 271 -18.39 3.40 11.38
CA ASN A 271 -19.33 2.54 10.64
C ASN A 271 -19.35 2.84 9.15
N LYS A 272 -19.22 4.10 8.73
CA LYS A 272 -19.13 4.46 7.30
C LYS A 272 -17.87 3.89 6.63
N ILE A 273 -16.76 3.85 7.36
CA ILE A 273 -15.52 3.23 6.88
C ILE A 273 -15.37 1.75 7.35
N GLY A 274 -16.46 1.18 7.92
CA GLY A 274 -16.52 -0.20 8.37
C GLY A 274 -15.70 -0.55 9.60
N LEU A 275 -15.36 0.43 10.39
CA LEU A 275 -14.71 0.26 11.67
C LEU A 275 -15.75 0.19 12.79
N SER A 276 -16.00 -1.00 13.37
CA SER A 276 -16.73 -1.07 14.64
C SER A 276 -15.73 -1.05 15.80
N ILE A 277 -15.91 -0.12 16.73
CA ILE A 277 -15.15 -0.12 17.98
C ILE A 277 -15.88 -1.04 18.97
N SER A 278 -15.30 -2.20 19.28
CA SER A 278 -15.52 -2.84 20.56
C SER A 278 -14.47 -2.32 21.56
N VAL A 279 -14.90 -2.08 22.80
CA VAL A 279 -14.18 -1.27 23.81
C VAL A 279 -12.85 -1.88 24.35
N ASN A 280 -12.31 -2.90 23.74
CA ASN A 280 -11.12 -3.62 24.20
C ASN A 280 -9.91 -3.36 23.29
N PHE A 281 -9.40 -2.11 23.25
CA PHE A 281 -8.15 -1.80 22.58
C PHE A 281 -6.94 -2.38 23.33
N GLU A 282 -6.10 -3.14 22.63
CA GLU A 282 -4.76 -3.41 23.15
C GLU A 282 -3.90 -2.15 23.08
N LEU A 283 -3.67 -1.59 24.27
CA LEU A 283 -2.83 -0.40 24.44
C LEU A 283 -1.36 -0.80 24.32
N GLY A 284 -0.62 -0.07 23.53
CA GLY A 284 0.81 -0.27 23.38
C GLY A 284 1.43 0.58 22.29
N THR A 285 2.75 0.67 22.29
CA THR A 285 3.45 1.41 21.23
C THR A 285 3.53 0.53 19.99
N TYR A 286 2.66 0.80 19.01
CA TYR A 286 2.64 0.12 17.73
C TYR A 286 3.20 1.02 16.63
N ARG A 287 3.76 0.42 15.58
CA ARG A 287 4.30 1.08 14.39
C ARG A 287 4.04 0.25 13.13
N ARG A 288 4.42 0.79 11.98
CA ARG A 288 4.57 0.09 10.70
C ARG A 288 6.03 -0.27 10.50
N PHE A 289 6.31 -1.29 9.71
CA PHE A 289 7.66 -1.49 9.19
C PHE A 289 7.92 -0.44 8.10
N GLY A 290 9.13 0.09 8.05
CA GLY A 290 9.53 1.06 7.04
C GLY A 290 9.48 2.51 7.51
N THR A 291 9.19 3.41 6.58
CA THR A 291 9.15 4.86 6.80
C THR A 291 7.73 5.36 6.55
N ASP A 292 7.17 6.06 7.51
CA ASP A 292 5.92 6.77 7.34
C ASP A 292 6.20 8.08 6.59
N ILE A 293 5.43 8.33 5.54
CA ILE A 293 5.37 9.56 4.77
C ILE A 293 4.06 10.23 5.18
N GLU A 294 4.17 11.26 6.01
CA GLU A 294 3.00 12.00 6.50
C GLU A 294 2.64 13.10 5.50
N MET A 295 1.35 13.28 5.26
CA MET A 295 0.81 14.39 4.49
C MET A 295 1.15 15.70 5.21
N SER A 296 1.78 16.64 4.51
CA SER A 296 2.04 17.98 5.05
C SER A 296 0.80 18.87 4.91
N SER A 297 0.80 20.04 5.56
CA SER A 297 -0.29 21.02 5.37
C SER A 297 -0.35 21.56 3.94
N GLU A 298 0.77 21.61 3.22
CA GLU A 298 0.81 21.98 1.81
C GLU A 298 0.20 20.88 0.94
N ASP A 299 0.58 19.61 1.17
CA ASP A 299 -0.01 18.45 0.51
C ASP A 299 -1.53 18.39 0.75
N HIS A 300 -1.99 18.71 1.98
CA HIS A 300 -3.41 18.68 2.33
C HIS A 300 -4.25 19.67 1.48
N SER A 301 -3.75 20.90 1.29
CA SER A 301 -4.46 21.89 0.48
C SER A 301 -4.60 21.43 -0.97
N THR A 302 -3.52 20.95 -1.58
CA THR A 302 -3.51 20.45 -2.96
C THR A 302 -4.35 19.17 -3.10
N MET A 303 -4.28 18.30 -2.10
CA MET A 303 -5.09 17.08 -2.05
C MET A 303 -6.59 17.41 -2.01
N ALA A 304 -7.02 18.39 -1.21
CA ALA A 304 -8.43 18.76 -1.09
C ALA A 304 -9.00 19.30 -2.42
N GLU A 305 -8.22 20.12 -3.15
CA GLU A 305 -8.60 20.59 -4.49
C GLU A 305 -8.72 19.41 -5.47
N THR A 306 -7.71 18.55 -5.54
CA THR A 306 -7.69 17.39 -6.43
C THR A 306 -8.80 16.39 -6.08
N PHE A 307 -9.12 16.25 -4.78
CA PHE A 307 -10.23 15.40 -4.31
C PHE A 307 -11.57 15.89 -4.86
N SER A 308 -11.82 17.20 -4.78
CA SER A 308 -13.03 17.79 -5.34
C SER A 308 -13.14 17.61 -6.86
N ASP A 309 -12.01 17.70 -7.57
CA ASP A 309 -11.97 17.46 -9.02
C ASP A 309 -12.31 16.01 -9.40
N ILE A 310 -11.84 15.03 -8.60
CA ILE A 310 -12.09 13.60 -8.84
C ILE A 310 -13.50 13.19 -8.44
N THR A 311 -13.97 13.64 -7.29
CA THR A 311 -15.22 13.16 -6.68
C THR A 311 -16.43 14.03 -6.97
N GLY A 312 -16.20 15.29 -7.37
CA GLY A 312 -17.27 16.29 -7.51
C GLY A 312 -17.83 16.80 -6.17
N VAL A 313 -17.18 16.48 -5.05
CA VAL A 313 -17.59 16.84 -3.69
C VAL A 313 -16.43 17.51 -2.96
N ASP A 314 -16.71 18.59 -2.21
CA ASP A 314 -15.69 19.25 -1.40
C ASP A 314 -15.16 18.32 -0.30
N PHE A 315 -13.84 18.37 -0.10
CA PHE A 315 -13.21 17.59 0.96
C PHE A 315 -13.63 18.11 2.33
N ASP A 316 -14.24 17.22 3.13
CA ASP A 316 -14.58 17.52 4.53
C ASP A 316 -13.47 16.94 5.44
N GLU A 317 -12.58 17.81 5.90
CA GLU A 317 -11.48 17.46 6.80
C GLU A 317 -11.93 16.87 8.15
N THR A 318 -13.19 17.11 8.55
CA THR A 318 -13.79 16.54 9.75
C THR A 318 -14.39 15.15 9.53
N SER A 319 -14.49 14.73 8.26
CA SER A 319 -15.06 13.43 7.91
C SER A 319 -14.02 12.31 8.04
N VAL A 320 -14.29 11.38 8.94
CA VAL A 320 -13.47 10.16 9.07
C VAL A 320 -13.44 9.38 7.75
N ALA A 321 -14.56 9.37 7.02
CA ALA A 321 -14.65 8.66 5.76
C ALA A 321 -13.79 9.33 4.67
N HIS A 322 -13.85 10.66 4.52
CA HIS A 322 -13.02 11.38 3.57
C HIS A 322 -11.53 11.20 3.86
N ASN A 323 -11.14 11.31 5.13
CA ASN A 323 -9.74 11.18 5.54
C ASN A 323 -9.14 9.77 5.28
N HIS A 324 -9.98 8.74 5.23
CA HIS A 324 -9.54 7.34 5.08
C HIS A 324 -9.77 6.76 3.67
N CYS A 325 -10.61 7.36 2.84
CA CYS A 325 -11.03 6.77 1.58
C CYS A 325 -9.91 6.69 0.52
N GLN A 326 -10.17 5.93 -0.51
CA GLN A 326 -9.27 5.73 -1.64
C GLN A 326 -8.97 7.05 -2.36
N SER A 327 -10.00 7.85 -2.63
CA SER A 327 -9.87 9.15 -3.29
C SER A 327 -8.97 10.12 -2.53
N CYS A 328 -8.95 10.10 -1.19
CA CYS A 328 -8.06 10.94 -0.40
C CYS A 328 -6.58 10.67 -0.71
N TYR A 329 -6.16 9.41 -0.66
CA TYR A 329 -4.76 9.03 -0.89
C TYR A 329 -4.34 9.14 -2.36
N LEU A 330 -5.28 8.89 -3.28
CA LEU A 330 -5.05 9.09 -4.71
C LEU A 330 -4.86 10.58 -5.02
N SER A 331 -5.77 11.44 -4.54
CA SER A 331 -5.72 12.88 -4.71
C SER A 331 -4.43 13.49 -4.16
N TRP A 332 -3.98 13.04 -2.98
CA TRP A 332 -2.70 13.45 -2.40
C TRP A 332 -1.51 13.20 -3.34
N LEU A 333 -1.50 12.09 -4.06
CA LEU A 333 -0.38 11.73 -4.92
C LEU A 333 -0.53 12.26 -6.35
N MET A 334 -1.71 12.75 -6.72
CA MET A 334 -1.97 13.40 -8.02
C MET A 334 -1.72 14.91 -7.98
N GLY A 335 -1.97 15.56 -6.85
CA GLY A 335 -1.69 16.98 -6.61
C GLY A 335 -0.23 17.23 -6.31
#